data_5d6204aae77514c88e73491db5324114
#
_entry.id   5d6204aae77514c88e73491db5324114
#
_cell.length_a   1.000
_cell.length_b   1.000
_cell.length_c   1.000
_cell.angle_alpha   90.00
_cell.angle_beta   90.00
_cell.angle_gamma   90.00
#
_symmetry.space_group_name_H-M   'P 1'
#
loop_
_entity.id
_entity.type
_entity.pdbx_description
1 polymer ?
#
loop_
_entity_poly.entity_id
_entity_poly.type
_entity_poly.pdbx_seq_one_letter_code
_entity_poly.pdbx_strand_id
1 'polypeptide(L)'
;MDKERTGQLIAELRKEKGLTQKQLADAINVTDKAVSKWERGLSFPDISMLEPISEVLDVSIMELLAGEKQGEQETISREEAEKLISTSVEIGDEEIRHKKERSRLIIIIMIVVTLLLISLTLNVISLLGT
;
A
#
# COMPACT_ATOMS: atom_id res chain seq x y z
N MET A 1 -12.08 21.89 -5.18
CA MET A 1 -10.92 22.53 -5.83
C MET A 1 -10.65 23.85 -5.13
N ASP A 2 -9.49 23.99 -4.53
CA ASP A 2 -9.11 25.18 -3.75
C ASP A 2 -8.03 25.95 -4.52
N LYS A 3 -8.41 27.09 -5.08
CA LYS A 3 -7.51 27.93 -5.89
C LYS A 3 -6.34 28.51 -5.09
N GLU A 4 -6.51 28.70 -3.79
CA GLU A 4 -5.46 29.22 -2.91
C GLU A 4 -4.39 28.17 -2.69
N ARG A 5 -4.79 26.94 -2.36
CA ARG A 5 -3.87 25.81 -2.20
C ARG A 5 -3.13 25.47 -3.49
N THR A 6 -3.87 25.38 -4.61
CA THR A 6 -3.26 25.16 -5.93
C THR A 6 -2.27 26.26 -6.29
N GLY A 7 -2.63 27.51 -6.04
CA GLY A 7 -1.73 28.65 -6.29
C GLY A 7 -0.48 28.62 -5.44
N GLN A 8 -0.58 28.27 -4.16
CA GLN A 8 0.55 28.10 -3.27
C GLN A 8 1.47 26.98 -3.75
N LEU A 9 0.92 25.82 -4.13
CA LEU A 9 1.69 24.70 -4.65
C LEU A 9 2.46 25.09 -5.93
N ILE A 10 1.81 25.80 -6.87
CA ILE A 10 2.48 26.31 -8.08
C ILE A 10 3.66 27.22 -7.71
N ALA A 11 3.47 28.12 -6.75
CA ALA A 11 4.50 29.05 -6.31
C ALA A 11 5.68 28.34 -5.63
N GLU A 12 5.42 27.34 -4.82
CA GLU A 12 6.42 26.53 -4.15
C GLU A 12 7.26 25.74 -5.15
N LEU A 13 6.61 24.95 -6.02
CA LEU A 13 7.29 24.14 -7.02
C LEU A 13 8.11 24.97 -8.01
N ARG A 14 7.56 26.12 -8.42
CA ARG A 14 8.30 27.06 -9.27
C ARG A 14 9.58 27.56 -8.60
N LYS A 15 9.49 27.92 -7.32
CA LYS A 15 10.65 28.37 -6.54
C LYS A 15 11.66 27.25 -6.30
N GLU A 16 11.22 26.02 -6.03
CA GLU A 16 12.07 24.84 -5.91
C GLU A 16 12.90 24.62 -7.19
N LYS A 17 12.30 24.85 -8.35
CA LYS A 17 12.98 24.78 -9.66
C LYS A 17 13.80 26.04 -10.00
N GLY A 18 13.86 27.03 -9.11
CA GLY A 18 14.59 28.28 -9.33
C GLY A 18 14.03 29.18 -10.44
N LEU A 19 12.76 28.96 -10.83
CA LEU A 19 12.12 29.72 -11.90
C LEU A 19 11.48 31.02 -11.38
N THR A 20 11.58 32.08 -12.16
CA THR A 20 10.77 33.30 -11.95
C THR A 20 9.35 33.09 -12.50
N GLN A 21 8.38 33.93 -12.05
CA GLN A 21 7.01 33.90 -12.61
C GLN A 21 7.03 34.11 -14.13
N LYS A 22 7.91 34.97 -14.63
CA LYS A 22 8.08 35.23 -16.06
C LYS A 22 8.59 33.98 -16.79
N GLN A 23 9.60 33.31 -16.26
CA GLN A 23 10.17 32.11 -16.88
C GLN A 23 9.12 30.96 -16.94
N LEU A 24 8.34 30.77 -15.87
CA LEU A 24 7.23 29.80 -15.92
C LEU A 24 6.18 30.22 -16.97
N ALA A 25 5.80 31.49 -16.99
CA ALA A 25 4.84 32.01 -17.96
C ALA A 25 5.32 31.82 -19.42
N ASP A 26 6.57 32.15 -19.70
CA ASP A 26 7.19 31.96 -21.03
C ASP A 26 7.20 30.47 -21.43
N ALA A 27 7.50 29.55 -20.48
CA ALA A 27 7.55 28.13 -20.73
C ALA A 27 6.20 27.51 -21.12
N ILE A 28 5.10 28.07 -20.60
CA ILE A 28 3.73 27.58 -20.85
C ILE A 28 2.90 28.53 -21.73
N ASN A 29 3.54 29.50 -22.39
CA ASN A 29 2.92 30.45 -23.31
C ASN A 29 1.76 31.28 -22.72
N VAL A 30 1.93 31.75 -21.48
CA VAL A 30 0.97 32.66 -20.84
C VAL A 30 1.66 33.95 -20.39
N THR A 31 0.91 34.87 -19.81
CA THR A 31 1.47 36.10 -19.25
C THR A 31 1.95 35.88 -17.82
N ASP A 32 2.99 36.59 -17.41
CA ASP A 32 3.46 36.64 -16.01
C ASP A 32 2.35 37.06 -15.04
N LYS A 33 1.45 37.95 -15.50
CA LYS A 33 0.27 38.36 -14.73
C LYS A 33 -0.70 37.19 -14.46
N ALA A 34 -0.84 36.27 -15.41
CA ALA A 34 -1.67 35.07 -15.22
C ALA A 34 -1.08 34.19 -14.12
N VAL A 35 0.21 33.87 -14.22
CA VAL A 35 0.93 33.10 -13.19
C VAL A 35 0.82 33.77 -11.83
N SER A 36 1.05 35.09 -11.77
CA SER A 36 0.91 35.87 -10.53
C SER A 36 -0.50 35.80 -9.93
N LYS A 37 -1.57 35.79 -10.74
CA LYS A 37 -2.94 35.64 -10.26
C LYS A 37 -3.20 34.25 -9.71
N TRP A 38 -2.68 33.21 -10.35
CA TRP A 38 -2.79 31.82 -9.88
C TRP A 38 -2.09 31.63 -8.54
N GLU A 39 -0.82 32.06 -8.44
CA GLU A 39 -0.03 31.94 -7.22
C GLU A 39 -0.64 32.67 -6.01
N ARG A 40 -1.38 33.74 -6.25
CA ARG A 40 -2.11 34.49 -5.22
C ARG A 40 -3.51 33.94 -4.94
N GLY A 41 -3.92 32.86 -5.60
CA GLY A 41 -5.26 32.29 -5.45
C GLY A 41 -6.39 33.16 -5.98
N LEU A 42 -6.09 34.17 -6.83
CA LEU A 42 -7.11 35.08 -7.39
C LEU A 42 -7.88 34.43 -8.54
N SER A 43 -7.26 33.52 -9.27
CA SER A 43 -7.90 32.75 -10.33
C SER A 43 -7.26 31.34 -10.37
N PHE A 44 -8.01 30.39 -10.90
CA PHE A 44 -7.53 29.07 -11.21
C PHE A 44 -6.93 29.03 -12.62
N PRO A 45 -5.88 28.25 -12.90
CA PRO A 45 -5.44 27.97 -14.26
C PRO A 45 -6.57 27.31 -15.07
N ASP A 46 -6.66 27.64 -16.35
CA ASP A 46 -7.56 26.94 -17.26
C ASP A 46 -7.21 25.45 -17.34
N ILE A 47 -8.19 24.60 -17.58
CA ILE A 47 -7.97 23.13 -17.68
C ILE A 47 -6.88 22.82 -18.71
N SER A 48 -6.85 23.54 -19.82
CA SER A 48 -5.81 23.41 -20.86
C SER A 48 -4.40 23.76 -20.40
N MET A 49 -4.27 24.48 -19.28
CA MET A 49 -2.97 24.86 -18.70
C MET A 49 -2.45 23.87 -17.67
N LEU A 50 -3.29 22.95 -17.19
CA LEU A 50 -2.89 22.00 -16.15
C LEU A 50 -1.79 21.05 -16.63
N GLU A 51 -1.88 20.56 -17.87
CA GLU A 51 -0.86 19.69 -18.46
C GLU A 51 0.48 20.41 -18.65
N PRO A 52 0.58 21.58 -19.32
CA PRO A 52 1.82 22.33 -19.40
C PRO A 52 2.43 22.69 -18.04
N ILE A 53 1.62 23.06 -17.06
CA ILE A 53 2.10 23.36 -15.69
C ILE A 53 2.66 22.09 -15.04
N SER A 54 1.95 20.98 -15.15
CA SER A 54 2.34 19.66 -14.64
C SER A 54 3.71 19.24 -15.18
N GLU A 55 3.93 19.37 -16.48
CA GLU A 55 5.20 19.04 -17.14
C GLU A 55 6.35 19.95 -16.68
N VAL A 56 6.14 21.26 -16.68
CA VAL A 56 7.21 22.21 -16.31
C VAL A 56 7.57 22.10 -14.84
N LEU A 57 6.58 21.89 -13.96
CA LEU A 57 6.80 21.83 -12.51
C LEU A 57 7.07 20.43 -12.00
N ASP A 58 6.98 19.39 -12.86
CA ASP A 58 7.19 17.99 -12.49
C ASP A 58 6.28 17.57 -11.34
N VAL A 59 5.01 17.74 -11.53
CA VAL A 59 3.94 17.47 -10.58
C VAL A 59 2.75 16.87 -11.32
N SER A 60 2.03 15.94 -10.72
CA SER A 60 0.84 15.38 -11.37
C SER A 60 -0.30 16.38 -11.41
N ILE A 61 -1.18 16.25 -12.40
CA ILE A 61 -2.40 17.07 -12.50
C ILE A 61 -3.28 16.89 -11.25
N MET A 62 -3.31 15.69 -10.68
CA MET A 62 -4.09 15.40 -9.47
C MET A 62 -3.55 16.16 -8.25
N GLU A 63 -2.24 16.25 -8.09
CA GLU A 63 -1.61 17.06 -7.04
C GLU A 63 -1.88 18.55 -7.22
N LEU A 64 -1.82 19.05 -8.47
CA LEU A 64 -2.20 20.44 -8.78
C LEU A 64 -3.65 20.72 -8.39
N LEU A 65 -4.57 19.79 -8.68
CA LEU A 65 -5.99 19.92 -8.35
C LEU A 65 -6.25 19.79 -6.85
N ALA A 66 -5.50 18.95 -6.15
CA ALA A 66 -5.55 18.79 -4.70
C ALA A 66 -4.93 20.00 -3.99
N GLY A 67 -3.99 20.71 -4.65
CA GLY A 67 -3.23 21.81 -4.07
C GLY A 67 -2.21 21.36 -3.03
N GLU A 68 -1.79 20.10 -3.10
CA GLU A 68 -0.77 19.53 -2.26
C GLU A 68 0.01 18.47 -3.03
N LYS A 69 1.32 18.48 -2.88
CA LYS A 69 2.18 17.40 -3.36
C LYS A 69 1.82 16.18 -2.52
N GLN A 70 1.29 15.13 -3.12
CA GLN A 70 1.28 13.85 -2.46
C GLN A 70 2.75 13.53 -2.25
N GLY A 71 3.20 13.65 -1.00
CA GLY A 71 4.52 13.16 -0.63
C GLY A 71 4.62 11.79 -1.25
N GLU A 72 5.76 11.46 -1.87
CA GLU A 72 6.00 10.15 -2.44
C GLU A 72 5.21 9.18 -1.58
N GLN A 73 4.09 8.65 -2.12
CA GLN A 73 3.46 7.52 -1.47
C GLN A 73 4.66 6.65 -1.23
N GLU A 74 4.96 6.41 0.06
CA GLU A 74 5.95 5.42 0.40
C GLU A 74 5.64 4.26 -0.53
N THR A 75 6.30 4.25 -1.66
CA THR A 75 6.40 3.06 -2.47
C THR A 75 7.08 2.16 -1.49
N ILE A 76 6.23 1.35 -0.79
CA ILE A 76 6.72 0.32 0.12
C ILE A 76 7.94 -0.20 -0.58
N SER A 77 9.10 0.08 0.00
CA SER A 77 10.36 -0.21 -0.69
C SER A 77 10.26 -1.68 -1.06
N ARG A 78 10.77 -2.07 -2.21
CA ARG A 78 10.70 -3.48 -2.63
C ARG A 78 11.15 -4.40 -1.52
N GLU A 79 12.10 -3.94 -0.69
CA GLU A 79 12.57 -4.62 0.51
C GLU A 79 11.50 -4.71 1.62
N GLU A 80 10.71 -3.67 1.83
CA GLU A 80 9.60 -3.71 2.81
C GLU A 80 8.45 -4.56 2.31
N ALA A 81 8.13 -4.51 1.02
CA ALA A 81 7.15 -5.38 0.40
C ALA A 81 7.58 -6.86 0.47
N GLU A 82 8.85 -7.18 0.18
CA GLU A 82 9.41 -8.52 0.31
C GLU A 82 9.41 -8.99 1.77
N LYS A 83 9.70 -8.10 2.72
CA LYS A 83 9.65 -8.39 4.16
C LYS A 83 8.23 -8.66 4.65
N LEU A 84 7.24 -7.88 4.22
CA LEU A 84 5.83 -8.11 4.55
C LEU A 84 5.31 -9.43 3.95
N ILE A 85 5.72 -9.75 2.73
CA ILE A 85 5.36 -11.01 2.08
C ILE A 85 6.02 -12.19 2.81
N SER A 86 7.30 -12.12 3.13
CA SER A 86 8.01 -13.19 3.86
C SER A 86 7.42 -13.44 5.25
N THR A 87 7.11 -12.37 5.99
CA THR A 87 6.48 -12.48 7.32
C THR A 87 5.09 -13.10 7.25
N SER A 88 4.29 -12.76 6.23
CA SER A 88 2.95 -13.35 6.06
C SER A 88 3.00 -14.82 5.63
N VAL A 89 4.01 -15.22 4.88
CA VAL A 89 4.24 -16.63 4.50
C VAL A 89 4.69 -17.45 5.72
N GLU A 90 5.61 -16.93 6.54
CA GLU A 90 6.06 -17.62 7.76
C GLU A 90 4.91 -17.87 8.76
N ILE A 91 4.00 -16.88 8.96
CA ILE A 91 2.84 -17.04 9.83
C ILE A 91 1.89 -18.12 9.29
N GLY A 92 1.70 -18.20 7.97
CA GLY A 92 0.87 -19.20 7.32
C GLY A 92 1.42 -20.63 7.50
N ASP A 93 2.73 -20.80 7.41
CA ASP A 93 3.39 -22.11 7.54
C ASP A 93 3.36 -22.65 8.99
N GLU A 94 3.48 -21.79 9.98
CA GLU A 94 3.37 -22.20 11.39
C GLU A 94 1.96 -22.69 11.75
N GLU A 95 0.91 -22.01 11.30
CA GLU A 95 -0.47 -22.47 11.52
C GLU A 95 -0.76 -23.84 10.87
N ILE A 96 -0.26 -24.04 9.65
CA ILE A 96 -0.41 -25.31 8.93
C ILE A 96 0.36 -26.43 9.64
N ARG A 97 1.56 -26.13 10.15
CA ARG A 97 2.41 -27.10 10.89
C ARG A 97 1.74 -27.54 12.18
N HIS A 98 1.24 -26.61 12.99
CA HIS A 98 0.52 -26.92 14.22
C HIS A 98 -0.78 -27.71 14.00
N LYS A 99 -1.51 -27.42 12.93
CA LYS A 99 -2.72 -28.17 12.55
C LYS A 99 -2.39 -29.60 12.14
N LYS A 100 -1.28 -29.80 11.42
CA LYS A 100 -0.80 -31.11 10.97
C LYS A 100 -0.27 -31.99 12.14
N GLU A 101 0.42 -31.39 13.12
CA GLU A 101 0.87 -32.09 14.32
C GLU A 101 -0.30 -32.52 15.20
N ARG A 102 -1.28 -31.65 15.44
CA ARG A 102 -2.50 -32.00 16.18
C ARG A 102 -3.26 -33.14 15.51
N SER A 103 -3.40 -33.14 14.20
CA SER A 103 -4.04 -34.23 13.45
C SER A 103 -3.28 -35.56 13.61
N ARG A 104 -1.96 -35.55 13.56
CA ARG A 104 -1.13 -36.77 13.77
C ARG A 104 -1.29 -37.34 15.18
N LEU A 105 -1.29 -36.48 16.19
CA LEU A 105 -1.50 -36.89 17.58
C LEU A 105 -2.88 -37.55 17.77
N ILE A 106 -3.93 -36.95 17.21
CA ILE A 106 -5.29 -37.50 17.27
C ILE A 106 -5.34 -38.90 16.61
N ILE A 107 -4.71 -39.09 15.44
CA ILE A 107 -4.67 -40.36 14.74
C ILE A 107 -3.92 -41.41 15.59
N ILE A 108 -2.80 -41.04 16.19
CA ILE A 108 -2.03 -41.94 17.05
C ILE A 108 -2.86 -42.37 18.27
N ILE A 109 -3.52 -41.41 18.94
CA ILE A 109 -4.40 -41.70 20.09
C ILE A 109 -5.54 -42.64 19.66
N MET A 110 -6.18 -42.41 18.53
CA MET A 110 -7.24 -43.27 18.01
C MET A 110 -6.75 -44.71 17.77
N ILE A 111 -5.54 -44.88 17.19
CA ILE A 111 -4.92 -46.19 16.97
C ILE A 111 -4.64 -46.90 18.29
N VAL A 112 -4.08 -46.19 19.27
CA VAL A 112 -3.79 -46.75 20.59
C VAL A 112 -5.07 -47.17 21.28
N VAL A 113 -6.11 -46.36 21.29
CA VAL A 113 -7.42 -46.68 21.88
C VAL A 113 -8.05 -47.89 21.20
N THR A 114 -8.01 -47.98 19.88
CA THR A 114 -8.56 -49.16 19.16
C THR A 114 -7.78 -50.45 19.50
N LEU A 115 -6.44 -50.41 19.61
CA LEU A 115 -5.64 -51.52 20.00
C LEU A 115 -5.92 -51.99 21.45
N LEU A 116 -6.11 -51.02 22.36
CA LEU A 116 -6.48 -51.33 23.75
C LEU A 116 -7.86 -52.00 23.84
N LEU A 117 -8.84 -51.53 23.07
CA LEU A 117 -10.17 -52.13 23.01
C LEU A 117 -10.11 -53.56 22.45
N ILE A 118 -9.35 -53.80 21.38
CA ILE A 118 -9.14 -55.14 20.82
C ILE A 118 -8.45 -56.07 21.86
N SER A 119 -7.42 -55.59 22.56
CA SER A 119 -6.75 -56.36 23.61
C SER A 119 -7.70 -56.70 24.75
N LEU A 120 -8.56 -55.76 25.17
CA LEU A 120 -9.54 -55.98 26.21
C LEU A 120 -10.61 -57.00 25.79
N THR A 121 -11.12 -56.94 24.57
CA THR A 121 -12.10 -57.91 24.05
C THR A 121 -11.51 -59.31 23.94
N LEU A 122 -10.25 -59.43 23.49
CA LEU A 122 -9.56 -60.73 23.42
C LEU A 122 -9.34 -61.31 24.83
N ASN A 123 -9.00 -60.50 25.79
CA ASN A 123 -8.82 -60.89 27.19
C ASN A 123 -10.13 -61.38 27.80
N VAL A 124 -11.24 -60.70 27.58
CA VAL A 124 -12.59 -61.09 28.04
C VAL A 124 -13.03 -62.41 27.37
N ILE A 125 -12.79 -62.57 26.07
CA ILE A 125 -13.11 -63.82 25.34
C ILE A 125 -12.28 -65.00 25.93
N SER A 126 -11.02 -64.79 26.19
CA SER A 126 -10.14 -65.80 26.81
C SER A 126 -10.60 -66.21 28.21
N LEU A 127 -11.16 -65.28 28.98
CA LEU A 127 -11.67 -65.54 30.32
C LEU A 127 -13.03 -66.30 30.33
N LEU A 128 -13.85 -66.06 29.32
CA LEU A 128 -15.19 -66.64 29.17
C LEU A 128 -15.15 -68.01 28.44
N GLY A 129 -14.05 -68.34 27.78
CA GLY A 129 -13.89 -69.55 26.98
C GLY A 129 -13.19 -70.72 27.75
N THR A 130 -12.94 -70.52 29.06
CA THR A 130 -12.47 -71.55 29.99
C THR A 130 -13.61 -71.90 30.91
#